data_4e51d79a5bad47790a8674267ab689d2
#
_entry.id   4e51d79a5bad47790a8674267ab689d2
#
_cell.length_a   1.000
_cell.length_b   1.000
_cell.length_c   1.000
_cell.angle_alpha   90.00
_cell.angle_beta   90.00
_cell.angle_gamma   90.00
#
_symmetry.space_group_name_H-M   'P 1'
#
loop_
_entity.id
_entity.type
_entity.pdbx_description
1 polymer ?
#
loop_
_entity_poly.entity_id
_entity_poly.type
_entity_poly.pdbx_seq_one_letter_code
_entity_poly.pdbx_strand_id
1 'polypeptide(L)'
;ISLEEILDEEGKPFVRIGRPVSGAAAARLVAMAAREISVRAYVSMDKNDIEFLPADEEDKYIVAQANSIMDDKLQFLEDRVECRASSHYQVEAPEKLDYLDVSPMQIVSVSTALIPFLEHDDANRALMGSNMQRQAVPLLRPDAPLVGTGMETRVAQDSGQMVLAKVAGTVTSVTGSGVIITDADGQEHMHILRKFIRSNQGTCLTQRATVARGEHLEVGAPLADSSSTDQGDLALGQNVLVAFMAMEGYNFEDAIIVSENVIRDSKFTSIHIEKYEVESRDTKLGPGEITRDIPNVGEDALRNLDEEGIIRIGAEVGPGDILVGKITPKGETELTAEEKLLRAIFGEKARDVKDTSLRVPHGERGKIINIKVMTRENGDELSPGVNKLVRLWIAQTRTLSEGDKMAGRHGNKGVVSRIMPVEDMPYLGDGTPVDIILNPIGVPSRMNLGQILETHLGLAAHKLHFRAVTPVFDGADDDDIQNSLARAWLVERANALGSTVERTPFGTEPDWAKARTWVAERGFNVDHVFATGRNNAAMDACLMVWLEDVADDY
;
A
#
# COMPACT_ATOMS: atom_id res chain seq x y z
N ILE A 1 -2.55 15.33 39.90
CA ILE A 1 -3.89 15.60 40.49
C ILE A 1 -3.66 16.09 41.92
N SER A 2 -4.30 17.22 42.31
CA SER A 2 -4.19 17.73 43.67
C SER A 2 -4.98 16.88 44.66
N LEU A 3 -4.35 16.50 45.76
CA LEU A 3 -5.00 15.80 46.87
C LEU A 3 -5.59 16.78 47.93
N GLU A 4 -5.29 18.06 47.82
CA GLU A 4 -5.80 19.11 48.68
C GLU A 4 -6.33 20.30 47.85
N GLU A 5 -7.17 21.13 48.47
CA GLU A 5 -7.69 22.35 47.82
C GLU A 5 -6.62 23.44 47.88
N ILE A 6 -6.23 23.96 46.72
CA ILE A 6 -5.18 24.99 46.66
C ILE A 6 -5.86 26.36 46.58
N LEU A 7 -5.63 27.18 47.59
CA LEU A 7 -6.20 28.51 47.73
C LEU A 7 -5.23 29.59 47.25
N ASP A 8 -5.72 30.65 46.65
CA ASP A 8 -4.95 31.84 46.34
C ASP A 8 -4.70 32.73 47.59
N GLU A 9 -4.00 33.85 47.42
CA GLU A 9 -3.72 34.80 48.52
C GLU A 9 -4.98 35.45 49.09
N GLU A 10 -6.10 35.41 48.36
CA GLU A 10 -7.41 35.91 48.81
C GLU A 10 -8.27 34.80 49.45
N GLY A 11 -7.76 33.58 49.59
CA GLY A 11 -8.48 32.45 50.17
C GLY A 11 -9.50 31.79 49.23
N LYS A 12 -9.47 32.06 47.92
CA LYS A 12 -10.33 31.41 46.95
C LYS A 12 -9.65 30.17 46.36
N PRO A 13 -10.36 29.02 46.23
CA PRO A 13 -9.81 27.84 45.64
C PRO A 13 -9.61 28.01 44.11
N PHE A 14 -8.37 27.92 43.62
CA PHE A 14 -8.08 27.92 42.19
C PHE A 14 -7.71 26.53 41.65
N VAL A 15 -7.35 25.57 42.50
CA VAL A 15 -7.29 24.15 42.17
C VAL A 15 -8.10 23.37 43.19
N ARG A 16 -9.08 22.60 42.75
CA ARG A 16 -9.94 21.75 43.60
C ARG A 16 -9.35 20.37 43.76
N ILE A 17 -9.67 19.69 44.85
CA ILE A 17 -9.32 18.30 45.10
C ILE A 17 -9.75 17.40 43.91
N GLY A 18 -8.85 16.52 43.47
CA GLY A 18 -9.11 15.59 42.36
C GLY A 18 -9.07 16.23 40.98
N ARG A 19 -8.60 17.48 40.85
CA ARG A 19 -8.37 18.13 39.55
C ARG A 19 -6.88 18.24 39.22
N PRO A 20 -6.53 18.14 37.93
CA PRO A 20 -5.13 18.32 37.51
C PRO A 20 -4.67 19.74 37.78
N VAL A 21 -3.43 19.88 38.22
CA VAL A 21 -2.74 21.17 38.34
C VAL A 21 -2.27 21.55 36.94
N SER A 22 -2.99 22.43 36.25
CA SER A 22 -2.63 22.89 34.91
C SER A 22 -1.32 23.69 34.91
N GLY A 23 -0.64 23.80 33.75
CA GLY A 23 0.56 24.65 33.60
C GLY A 23 0.32 26.11 34.07
N ALA A 24 -0.86 26.69 33.83
CA ALA A 24 -1.21 28.00 34.32
C ALA A 24 -1.37 28.05 35.85
N ALA A 25 -1.90 26.98 36.47
CA ALA A 25 -1.98 26.85 37.91
C ALA A 25 -0.58 26.65 38.54
N ALA A 26 0.27 25.84 37.89
CA ALA A 26 1.65 25.65 38.31
C ALA A 26 2.46 26.95 38.26
N ALA A 27 2.33 27.75 37.20
CA ALA A 27 2.99 29.04 37.08
C ALA A 27 2.54 30.02 38.19
N ARG A 28 1.25 29.99 38.57
CA ARG A 28 0.73 30.75 39.71
C ARG A 28 1.32 30.26 41.04
N LEU A 29 1.44 28.95 41.22
CA LEU A 29 2.04 28.35 42.42
C LEU A 29 3.52 28.75 42.59
N VAL A 30 4.28 28.78 41.51
CA VAL A 30 5.69 29.23 41.52
C VAL A 30 5.83 30.68 41.92
N ALA A 31 4.83 31.53 41.59
CA ALA A 31 4.81 32.95 41.95
C ALA A 31 4.39 33.19 43.40
N MET A 32 3.81 32.22 44.10
CA MET A 32 3.38 32.29 45.49
C MET A 32 4.52 31.90 46.46
N ALA A 33 4.34 32.14 47.76
CA ALA A 33 5.30 31.70 48.78
C ALA A 33 5.47 30.16 48.73
N ALA A 34 6.72 29.69 48.97
CA ALA A 34 7.03 28.26 48.98
C ALA A 34 6.11 27.49 49.93
N ARG A 35 5.43 26.51 49.41
CA ARG A 35 4.41 25.68 50.09
C ARG A 35 4.54 24.24 49.61
N GLU A 36 4.45 23.28 50.50
CA GLU A 36 4.31 21.88 50.16
C GLU A 36 2.85 21.58 49.78
N ILE A 37 2.64 20.88 48.71
CA ILE A 37 1.33 20.50 48.18
C ILE A 37 1.31 19.02 47.94
N SER A 38 0.32 18.33 48.48
CA SER A 38 0.12 16.90 48.24
C SER A 38 -0.51 16.69 46.87
N VAL A 39 0.23 16.07 45.98
CA VAL A 39 -0.23 15.73 44.62
C VAL A 39 -0.04 14.24 44.35
N ARG A 40 -0.91 13.67 43.52
CA ARG A 40 -0.71 12.35 42.96
C ARG A 40 -0.32 12.50 41.50
N ALA A 41 0.69 11.79 41.08
CA ALA A 41 1.10 11.72 39.69
C ALA A 41 -0.04 11.18 38.82
N TYR A 42 -0.18 11.71 37.62
CA TYR A 42 -1.06 11.19 36.58
C TYR A 42 -0.41 11.44 35.22
N VAL A 43 -0.78 10.63 34.24
CA VAL A 43 -0.26 10.75 32.86
C VAL A 43 -1.19 11.67 32.07
N SER A 44 -0.65 12.69 31.42
CA SER A 44 -1.42 13.55 30.53
C SER A 44 -1.63 12.84 29.17
N MET A 45 -2.86 12.90 28.65
CA MET A 45 -3.20 12.46 27.29
C MET A 45 -3.34 13.64 26.31
N ASP A 46 -2.97 14.85 26.73
CA ASP A 46 -3.00 16.02 25.85
C ASP A 46 -1.80 15.95 24.89
N LYS A 47 -2.08 16.06 23.59
CA LYS A 47 -1.05 16.09 22.54
C LYS A 47 -0.04 17.22 22.69
N ASN A 48 -0.44 18.31 23.37
CA ASN A 48 0.44 19.45 23.64
C ASN A 48 1.46 19.20 24.75
N ASP A 49 1.24 18.18 25.58
CA ASP A 49 2.13 17.78 26.66
C ASP A 49 3.17 16.74 26.21
N ILE A 50 3.19 16.37 24.93
CA ILE A 50 4.19 15.46 24.36
C ILE A 50 5.48 16.23 24.12
N GLU A 51 6.56 15.76 24.75
CA GLU A 51 7.90 16.27 24.55
C GLU A 51 8.78 15.29 23.75
N PHE A 52 9.59 15.82 22.85
CA PHE A 52 10.56 15.06 22.05
C PHE A 52 11.94 15.28 22.62
N LEU A 53 12.46 14.26 23.29
CA LEU A 53 13.77 14.32 23.95
C LEU A 53 14.83 13.63 23.06
N PRO A 54 16.00 14.26 22.83
CA PRO A 54 17.15 13.55 22.29
C PRO A 54 17.75 12.62 23.37
N ALA A 55 18.52 11.62 22.96
CA ALA A 55 19.03 10.57 23.85
C ALA A 55 19.86 11.10 25.03
N ASP A 56 20.64 12.17 24.82
CA ASP A 56 21.47 12.81 25.85
C ASP A 56 20.66 13.61 26.89
N GLU A 57 19.45 14.03 26.53
CA GLU A 57 18.52 14.67 27.45
C GLU A 57 17.66 13.62 28.17
N GLU A 58 17.24 12.57 27.49
CA GLU A 58 16.46 11.47 28.08
C GLU A 58 17.22 10.82 29.26
N ASP A 59 18.54 10.67 29.16
CA ASP A 59 19.38 10.10 30.23
C ASP A 59 19.28 10.85 31.57
N LYS A 60 18.73 12.05 31.59
CA LYS A 60 18.54 12.86 32.81
C LYS A 60 17.25 12.56 33.53
N TYR A 61 16.33 11.84 32.90
CA TYR A 61 14.98 11.61 33.37
C TYR A 61 14.73 10.13 33.63
N ILE A 62 13.71 9.86 34.43
CA ILE A 62 13.19 8.50 34.68
C ILE A 62 11.94 8.34 33.82
N VAL A 63 12.01 7.44 32.83
CA VAL A 63 10.96 7.24 31.85
C VAL A 63 10.30 5.88 32.08
N ALA A 64 8.99 5.86 32.33
CA ALA A 64 8.20 4.64 32.45
C ALA A 64 7.87 4.05 31.08
N GLN A 65 7.64 2.74 31.02
CA GLN A 65 7.27 2.06 29.79
C GLN A 65 5.79 2.31 29.43
N ALA A 66 5.48 2.38 28.14
CA ALA A 66 4.16 2.66 27.63
C ALA A 66 3.10 1.58 28.00
N ASN A 67 3.53 0.34 28.30
CA ASN A 67 2.67 -0.77 28.70
C ASN A 67 2.31 -0.78 30.20
N SER A 68 2.72 0.24 30.96
CA SER A 68 2.38 0.35 32.38
C SER A 68 0.87 0.43 32.59
N ILE A 69 0.36 -0.37 33.55
CA ILE A 69 -1.06 -0.48 33.83
C ILE A 69 -1.55 0.78 34.56
N MET A 70 -2.60 1.41 34.01
CA MET A 70 -3.20 2.64 34.54
C MET A 70 -4.71 2.46 34.80
N ASP A 71 -5.23 3.25 35.71
CA ASP A 71 -6.68 3.34 35.95
C ASP A 71 -7.38 4.31 34.98
N ASP A 72 -8.71 4.38 35.04
CA ASP A 72 -9.52 5.31 34.23
C ASP A 72 -9.18 6.79 34.47
N LYS A 73 -8.46 7.10 35.54
CA LYS A 73 -8.01 8.46 35.90
C LYS A 73 -6.58 8.73 35.45
N LEU A 74 -6.00 7.84 34.65
CA LEU A 74 -4.64 7.93 34.14
C LEU A 74 -3.57 7.96 35.25
N GLN A 75 -3.81 7.18 36.31
CA GLN A 75 -2.88 6.96 37.41
C GLN A 75 -2.35 5.53 37.38
N PHE A 76 -1.08 5.33 37.70
CA PHE A 76 -0.51 4.01 37.79
C PHE A 76 -1.20 3.18 38.88
N LEU A 77 -1.60 1.97 38.54
CA LEU A 77 -2.22 1.02 39.49
C LEU A 77 -1.19 0.35 40.39
N GLU A 78 0.03 0.19 39.91
CA GLU A 78 1.11 -0.48 40.61
C GLU A 78 1.85 0.50 41.53
N ASP A 79 2.21 0.04 42.74
CA ASP A 79 3.03 0.82 43.68
C ASP A 79 4.49 0.97 43.22
N ARG A 80 4.91 0.13 42.25
CA ARG A 80 6.22 0.16 41.61
C ARG A 80 6.09 -0.08 40.14
N VAL A 81 6.62 0.82 39.35
CA VAL A 81 6.54 0.82 37.88
C VAL A 81 7.91 0.54 37.28
N GLU A 82 7.92 -0.30 36.26
CA GLU A 82 9.14 -0.52 35.46
C GLU A 82 9.49 0.74 34.68
N CYS A 83 10.72 1.16 34.80
CA CYS A 83 11.22 2.38 34.16
C CYS A 83 12.69 2.23 33.73
N ARG A 84 13.12 3.15 32.89
CA ARG A 84 14.53 3.28 32.51
C ARG A 84 15.07 4.62 33.01
N ALA A 85 16.28 4.58 33.50
CA ALA A 85 17.04 5.77 33.91
C ALA A 85 18.48 5.58 33.50
N SER A 86 19.07 6.52 32.77
CA SER A 86 20.47 6.48 32.34
C SER A 86 20.90 5.11 31.80
N SER A 87 20.17 4.58 30.84
CA SER A 87 20.41 3.27 30.18
C SER A 87 20.26 2.02 31.07
N HIS A 88 19.77 2.16 32.29
CA HIS A 88 19.48 1.04 33.18
C HIS A 88 17.96 0.86 33.37
N TYR A 89 17.54 -0.40 33.36
CA TYR A 89 16.18 -0.75 33.74
C TYR A 89 16.10 -0.91 35.25
N GLN A 90 15.12 -0.28 35.85
CA GLN A 90 14.86 -0.31 37.30
C GLN A 90 13.35 -0.23 37.58
N VAL A 91 12.98 -0.45 38.82
CA VAL A 91 11.60 -0.38 39.27
C VAL A 91 11.50 0.69 40.35
N GLU A 92 10.76 1.77 40.07
CA GLU A 92 10.63 2.92 40.95
C GLU A 92 9.19 3.23 41.31
N ALA A 93 8.99 4.04 42.36
CA ALA A 93 7.65 4.52 42.74
C ALA A 93 7.13 5.53 41.71
N PRO A 94 5.80 5.56 41.43
CA PRO A 94 5.18 6.46 40.47
C PRO A 94 5.52 7.95 40.64
N GLU A 95 5.76 8.38 41.89
CA GLU A 95 6.07 9.79 42.20
C GLU A 95 7.45 10.25 41.70
N LYS A 96 8.33 9.30 41.37
CA LYS A 96 9.69 9.58 40.87
C LYS A 96 9.78 9.60 39.35
N LEU A 97 8.71 9.19 38.66
CA LEU A 97 8.67 9.12 37.21
C LEU A 97 8.50 10.51 36.62
N ASP A 98 9.34 10.86 35.66
CA ASP A 98 9.28 12.15 34.98
C ASP A 98 8.41 12.06 33.72
N TYR A 99 8.55 10.97 32.95
CA TYR A 99 7.85 10.76 31.67
C TYR A 99 7.35 9.32 31.53
N LEU A 100 6.42 9.15 30.59
CA LEU A 100 5.94 7.86 30.10
C LEU A 100 6.16 7.81 28.59
N ASP A 101 6.63 6.68 28.07
CA ASP A 101 6.71 6.46 26.63
C ASP A 101 5.31 6.55 26.00
N VAL A 102 5.19 7.21 24.83
CA VAL A 102 3.90 7.42 24.20
C VAL A 102 3.28 6.11 23.70
N SER A 103 4.11 5.21 23.13
CA SER A 103 3.64 3.92 22.59
C SER A 103 4.79 2.94 22.47
N PRO A 104 4.54 1.62 22.66
CA PRO A 104 5.50 0.57 22.35
C PRO A 104 5.89 0.53 20.86
N MET A 105 5.07 1.07 19.98
CA MET A 105 5.34 1.13 18.52
C MET A 105 6.57 1.96 18.17
N GLN A 106 7.08 2.80 19.06
CA GLN A 106 8.29 3.60 18.83
C GLN A 106 9.55 2.78 18.57
N ILE A 107 9.58 1.50 19.00
CA ILE A 107 10.74 0.61 18.78
C ILE A 107 10.82 0.06 17.36
N VAL A 108 9.76 0.13 16.57
CA VAL A 108 9.69 -0.41 15.21
C VAL A 108 9.73 0.69 14.16
N SER A 109 10.24 0.35 12.97
CA SER A 109 10.19 1.25 11.82
C SER A 109 8.76 1.34 11.26
N VAL A 110 8.49 2.38 10.45
CA VAL A 110 7.19 2.56 9.79
C VAL A 110 6.79 1.34 8.96
N SER A 111 7.72 0.76 8.19
CA SER A 111 7.44 -0.43 7.39
C SER A 111 7.15 -1.67 8.24
N THR A 112 7.76 -1.79 9.41
CA THR A 112 7.47 -2.86 10.36
C THR A 112 6.13 -2.64 11.06
N ALA A 113 5.78 -1.38 11.35
CA ALA A 113 4.49 -1.01 11.95
C ALA A 113 3.28 -1.22 11.03
N LEU A 114 3.48 -1.53 9.76
CA LEU A 114 2.44 -1.91 8.79
C LEU A 114 2.14 -3.41 8.76
N ILE A 115 2.84 -4.22 9.57
CA ILE A 115 2.62 -5.68 9.66
C ILE A 115 1.59 -5.94 10.75
N PRO A 116 0.38 -6.43 10.43
CA PRO A 116 -0.60 -6.82 11.45
C PRO A 116 -0.10 -8.06 12.19
N PHE A 117 -0.45 -8.20 13.47
CA PHE A 117 -0.01 -9.32 14.31
C PHE A 117 1.51 -9.54 14.35
N LEU A 118 2.28 -8.44 14.28
CA LEU A 118 3.74 -8.49 14.31
C LEU A 118 4.28 -9.24 15.54
N GLU A 119 3.62 -9.10 16.68
CA GLU A 119 3.96 -9.75 17.96
C GLU A 119 3.93 -11.28 17.89
N HIS A 120 3.25 -11.85 16.90
CA HIS A 120 3.15 -13.31 16.68
C HIS A 120 4.14 -13.84 15.63
N ASP A 121 5.01 -12.97 15.09
CA ASP A 121 6.00 -13.32 14.08
C ASP A 121 7.41 -13.32 14.69
N ASP A 122 8.23 -14.29 14.28
CA ASP A 122 9.67 -14.27 14.58
C ASP A 122 10.35 -13.03 13.99
N ALA A 123 11.31 -12.47 14.72
CA ALA A 123 12.01 -11.24 14.34
C ALA A 123 12.67 -11.33 12.95
N ASN A 124 13.22 -12.49 12.59
CA ASN A 124 13.83 -12.70 11.27
C ASN A 124 12.78 -12.59 10.15
N ARG A 125 11.57 -13.09 10.39
CA ARG A 125 10.48 -13.03 9.40
C ARG A 125 9.86 -11.64 9.33
N ALA A 126 9.73 -10.95 10.46
CA ALA A 126 9.34 -9.54 10.50
C ALA A 126 10.30 -8.66 9.68
N LEU A 127 11.63 -8.88 9.81
CA LEU A 127 12.63 -8.19 9.01
C LEU A 127 12.43 -8.45 7.50
N MET A 128 12.21 -9.71 7.10
CA MET A 128 11.96 -10.04 5.70
C MET A 128 10.68 -9.40 5.18
N GLY A 129 9.58 -9.44 5.94
CA GLY A 129 8.31 -8.83 5.61
C GLY A 129 8.43 -7.31 5.43
N SER A 130 9.05 -6.62 6.38
CA SER A 130 9.33 -5.18 6.31
C SER A 130 10.13 -4.80 5.05
N ASN A 131 11.16 -5.58 4.72
CA ASN A 131 11.97 -5.34 3.52
C ASN A 131 11.19 -5.58 2.23
N MET A 132 10.34 -6.63 2.16
CA MET A 132 9.56 -6.95 0.96
C MET A 132 8.44 -5.95 0.70
N GLN A 133 7.82 -5.37 1.71
CA GLN A 133 6.86 -4.27 1.53
C GLN A 133 7.46 -3.10 0.73
N ARG A 134 8.72 -2.77 0.97
CA ARG A 134 9.44 -1.70 0.26
C ARG A 134 9.78 -2.04 -1.20
N GLN A 135 9.67 -3.32 -1.59
CA GLN A 135 9.92 -3.83 -2.95
C GLN A 135 8.62 -4.12 -3.71
N ALA A 136 7.47 -3.80 -3.15
CA ALA A 136 6.17 -4.04 -3.77
C ALA A 136 6.04 -3.26 -5.08
N VAL A 137 5.63 -3.95 -6.14
CA VAL A 137 5.37 -3.34 -7.45
C VAL A 137 3.99 -2.68 -7.43
N PRO A 138 3.88 -1.40 -7.82
CA PRO A 138 2.58 -0.74 -7.94
C PRO A 138 1.67 -1.46 -8.92
N LEU A 139 0.47 -1.82 -8.46
CA LEU A 139 -0.51 -2.54 -9.26
C LEU A 139 -1.42 -1.60 -10.02
N LEU A 140 -2.04 -2.11 -11.09
CA LEU A 140 -3.05 -1.39 -11.86
C LEU A 140 -4.29 -1.05 -11.02
N ARG A 141 -4.71 -1.99 -10.17
CA ARG A 141 -5.80 -1.85 -9.21
C ARG A 141 -5.29 -2.38 -7.87
N PRO A 142 -4.72 -1.54 -7.04
CA PRO A 142 -4.38 -1.95 -5.68
C PRO A 142 -5.63 -1.99 -4.82
N ASP A 143 -5.66 -2.90 -3.83
CA ASP A 143 -6.72 -2.97 -2.82
C ASP A 143 -6.16 -2.55 -1.46
N ALA A 144 -6.91 -1.74 -0.72
CA ALA A 144 -6.60 -1.46 0.67
C ALA A 144 -6.72 -2.75 1.51
N PRO A 145 -5.80 -2.99 2.47
CA PRO A 145 -5.81 -4.23 3.24
C PRO A 145 -7.06 -4.34 4.11
N LEU A 146 -7.66 -5.54 4.13
CA LEU A 146 -8.81 -5.85 5.00
C LEU A 146 -8.40 -5.86 6.48
N VAL A 147 -7.19 -6.35 6.75
CA VAL A 147 -6.57 -6.33 8.07
C VAL A 147 -5.38 -5.38 8.02
N GLY A 148 -5.50 -4.24 8.68
CA GLY A 148 -4.49 -3.20 8.74
C GLY A 148 -4.05 -2.89 10.16
N THR A 149 -3.08 -2.01 10.31
CA THR A 149 -2.53 -1.57 11.61
C THR A 149 -3.00 -0.17 12.01
N GLY A 150 -3.74 0.52 11.13
CA GLY A 150 -4.16 1.92 11.33
C GLY A 150 -3.10 2.96 10.93
N MET A 151 -1.89 2.51 10.55
CA MET A 151 -0.82 3.39 10.04
C MET A 151 -0.96 3.68 8.53
N GLU A 152 -1.76 2.90 7.81
CA GLU A 152 -1.86 2.93 6.35
C GLU A 152 -2.27 4.31 5.83
N THR A 153 -3.31 4.90 6.42
CA THR A 153 -3.80 6.25 6.05
C THR A 153 -2.73 7.31 6.25
N ARG A 154 -2.09 7.29 7.42
CA ARG A 154 -1.06 8.27 7.76
C ARG A 154 0.16 8.16 6.86
N VAL A 155 0.62 6.94 6.60
CA VAL A 155 1.77 6.68 5.72
C VAL A 155 1.46 7.13 4.29
N ALA A 156 0.26 6.84 3.76
CA ALA A 156 -0.16 7.27 2.44
C ALA A 156 -0.16 8.81 2.30
N GLN A 157 -0.72 9.52 3.27
CA GLN A 157 -0.77 10.98 3.30
C GLN A 157 0.63 11.61 3.39
N ASP A 158 1.44 11.16 4.34
CA ASP A 158 2.77 11.72 4.62
C ASP A 158 3.80 11.36 3.53
N SER A 159 3.55 10.33 2.72
CA SER A 159 4.41 9.96 1.58
C SER A 159 4.47 11.04 0.49
N GLY A 160 3.48 11.94 0.43
CA GLY A 160 3.35 12.95 -0.60
C GLY A 160 3.02 12.42 -1.99
N GLN A 161 2.65 11.14 -2.12
CA GLN A 161 2.24 10.53 -3.40
C GLN A 161 0.79 10.85 -3.74
N MET A 162 -0.06 10.99 -2.73
CA MET A 162 -1.46 11.37 -2.87
C MET A 162 -1.60 12.88 -3.10
N VAL A 163 -2.67 13.26 -3.76
CA VAL A 163 -3.04 14.68 -3.90
C VAL A 163 -4.04 15.01 -2.80
N LEU A 164 -3.64 15.91 -1.91
CA LEU A 164 -4.48 16.39 -0.81
C LEU A 164 -5.03 17.79 -1.10
N ALA A 165 -6.20 18.09 -0.58
CA ALA A 165 -6.81 19.42 -0.65
C ALA A 165 -5.95 20.45 0.10
N LYS A 166 -5.52 21.50 -0.58
CA LYS A 166 -4.75 22.61 0.02
C LYS A 166 -5.65 23.64 0.69
N VAL A 167 -6.90 23.69 0.27
CA VAL A 167 -7.92 24.62 0.76
C VAL A 167 -9.22 23.87 1.01
N ALA A 168 -10.01 24.33 1.98
CA ALA A 168 -11.36 23.84 2.18
C ALA A 168 -12.29 24.45 1.12
N GLY A 169 -13.24 23.69 0.59
CA GLY A 169 -14.15 24.19 -0.43
C GLY A 169 -14.97 23.12 -1.09
N THR A 170 -15.66 23.48 -2.17
CA THR A 170 -16.51 22.57 -2.94
C THR A 170 -15.84 22.22 -4.27
N VAL A 171 -15.86 20.94 -4.62
CA VAL A 171 -15.33 20.44 -5.89
C VAL A 171 -16.24 20.89 -7.04
N THR A 172 -15.72 21.75 -7.90
CA THR A 172 -16.48 22.32 -9.05
C THR A 172 -16.25 21.52 -10.33
N SER A 173 -15.05 20.99 -10.52
CA SER A 173 -14.72 20.20 -11.71
C SER A 173 -13.76 19.07 -11.38
N VAL A 174 -14.06 17.89 -11.95
CA VAL A 174 -13.18 16.70 -11.89
C VAL A 174 -12.92 16.22 -13.30
N THR A 175 -11.65 16.17 -13.67
CA THR A 175 -11.20 15.70 -14.97
C THR A 175 -10.09 14.66 -14.81
N GLY A 176 -9.75 13.94 -15.86
CA GLY A 176 -8.62 13.02 -15.84
C GLY A 176 -7.26 13.68 -15.58
N SER A 177 -7.13 14.99 -15.84
CA SER A 177 -5.90 15.75 -15.69
C SER A 177 -5.84 16.66 -14.47
N GLY A 178 -6.98 16.88 -13.77
CA GLY A 178 -6.99 17.74 -12.59
C GLY A 178 -8.35 17.85 -11.91
N VAL A 179 -8.30 18.32 -10.68
CA VAL A 179 -9.46 18.63 -9.83
C VAL A 179 -9.45 20.13 -9.50
N ILE A 180 -10.57 20.79 -9.60
CA ILE A 180 -10.75 22.21 -9.24
C ILE A 180 -11.64 22.28 -8.01
N ILE A 181 -11.15 22.98 -6.99
CA ILE A 181 -11.88 23.29 -5.75
C ILE A 181 -12.13 24.80 -5.72
N THR A 182 -13.36 25.19 -5.44
CA THR A 182 -13.73 26.60 -5.18
C THR A 182 -13.86 26.78 -3.69
N ASP A 183 -13.09 27.71 -3.13
CA ASP A 183 -13.13 28.04 -1.70
C ASP A 183 -14.34 28.94 -1.34
N ALA A 184 -14.46 29.32 -0.05
CA ALA A 184 -15.55 30.16 0.45
C ALA A 184 -15.52 31.59 -0.15
N ASP A 185 -14.34 32.05 -0.61
CA ASP A 185 -14.14 33.36 -1.23
C ASP A 185 -14.42 33.35 -2.75
N GLY A 186 -14.78 32.18 -3.31
CA GLY A 186 -15.06 32.01 -4.73
C GLY A 186 -13.80 31.87 -5.61
N GLN A 187 -12.63 31.68 -5.02
CA GLN A 187 -11.39 31.44 -5.78
C GLN A 187 -11.30 29.98 -6.20
N GLU A 188 -10.85 29.75 -7.43
CA GLU A 188 -10.62 28.42 -7.97
C GLU A 188 -9.18 27.95 -7.75
N HIS A 189 -9.02 26.81 -7.11
CA HIS A 189 -7.73 26.16 -6.87
C HIS A 189 -7.62 24.89 -7.70
N MET A 190 -6.71 24.88 -8.67
CA MET A 190 -6.49 23.74 -9.54
C MET A 190 -5.41 22.81 -8.98
N HIS A 191 -5.76 21.54 -8.81
CA HIS A 191 -4.86 20.45 -8.47
C HIS A 191 -4.61 19.58 -9.70
N ILE A 192 -3.38 19.61 -10.24
CA ILE A 192 -3.00 18.85 -11.43
C ILE A 192 -2.68 17.41 -11.04
N LEU A 193 -3.23 16.44 -11.78
CA LEU A 193 -3.00 15.01 -11.61
C LEU A 193 -1.90 14.51 -12.55
N ARG A 194 -0.96 13.75 -12.01
CA ARG A 194 0.09 13.08 -12.77
C ARG A 194 -0.46 11.82 -13.43
N LYS A 195 -0.20 11.65 -14.73
CA LYS A 195 -0.70 10.52 -15.52
C LYS A 195 0.44 9.81 -16.21
N PHE A 196 0.54 8.49 -16.05
CA PHE A 196 1.48 7.61 -16.74
C PHE A 196 2.93 8.10 -16.74
N ILE A 197 3.39 8.58 -15.59
CA ILE A 197 4.78 9.02 -15.43
C ILE A 197 5.64 7.81 -15.03
N ARG A 198 6.80 7.68 -15.66
CA ARG A 198 7.78 6.66 -15.30
C ARG A 198 8.44 6.99 -13.97
N SER A 199 8.44 6.07 -13.04
CA SER A 199 9.25 6.13 -11.83
C SER A 199 10.72 5.79 -12.12
N ASN A 200 11.61 5.99 -11.14
CA ASN A 200 13.01 5.61 -11.26
C ASN A 200 13.21 4.10 -11.46
N GLN A 201 12.27 3.28 -10.99
CA GLN A 201 12.28 1.82 -11.12
C GLN A 201 11.55 1.30 -12.38
N GLY A 202 11.13 2.19 -13.27
CA GLY A 202 10.39 1.81 -14.48
C GLY A 202 8.91 1.50 -14.25
N THR A 203 8.40 1.67 -13.04
CA THR A 203 6.98 1.48 -12.73
C THR A 203 6.14 2.69 -13.10
N CYS A 204 4.83 2.51 -13.26
CA CYS A 204 3.91 3.56 -13.65
C CYS A 204 3.40 4.34 -12.43
N LEU A 205 3.57 5.64 -12.43
CA LEU A 205 2.93 6.57 -11.50
C LEU A 205 1.73 7.20 -12.19
N THR A 206 0.53 6.93 -11.67
CA THR A 206 -0.71 7.53 -12.18
C THR A 206 -1.62 7.90 -11.02
N GLN A 207 -2.19 9.11 -11.06
CA GLN A 207 -3.10 9.60 -10.03
C GLN A 207 -4.53 9.56 -10.56
N ARG A 208 -5.47 9.11 -9.71
CA ARG A 208 -6.89 9.00 -10.04
C ARG A 208 -7.70 9.79 -9.02
N ALA A 209 -8.57 10.69 -9.49
CA ALA A 209 -9.49 11.40 -8.63
C ALA A 209 -10.44 10.41 -7.93
N THR A 210 -10.61 10.59 -6.62
CA THR A 210 -11.52 9.83 -5.76
C THR A 210 -12.77 10.61 -5.40
N VAL A 211 -12.73 11.95 -5.59
CA VAL A 211 -13.80 12.87 -5.23
C VAL A 211 -14.79 13.06 -6.36
N ALA A 212 -16.05 13.35 -6.00
CA ALA A 212 -17.12 13.67 -6.93
C ALA A 212 -17.35 15.18 -7.05
N ARG A 213 -17.92 15.61 -8.19
CA ARG A 213 -18.32 17.00 -8.37
C ARG A 213 -19.44 17.37 -7.39
N GLY A 214 -19.30 18.49 -6.69
CA GLY A 214 -20.25 19.00 -5.70
C GLY A 214 -19.94 18.57 -4.27
N GLU A 215 -18.93 17.73 -4.07
CA GLU A 215 -18.48 17.31 -2.76
C GLU A 215 -17.78 18.45 -2.02
N HIS A 216 -18.08 18.59 -0.72
CA HIS A 216 -17.44 19.58 0.15
C HIS A 216 -16.30 18.93 0.91
N LEU A 217 -15.12 19.55 0.86
CA LEU A 217 -13.88 18.99 1.38
C LEU A 217 -13.22 19.96 2.37
N GLU A 218 -12.59 19.39 3.38
CA GLU A 218 -11.73 20.10 4.33
C GLU A 218 -10.27 20.12 3.86
N VAL A 219 -9.47 20.99 4.47
CA VAL A 219 -8.01 21.01 4.21
C VAL A 219 -7.39 19.67 4.62
N GLY A 220 -6.59 19.10 3.72
CA GLY A 220 -5.94 17.80 3.94
C GLY A 220 -6.77 16.58 3.51
N ALA A 221 -8.03 16.77 3.05
CA ALA A 221 -8.82 15.67 2.51
C ALA A 221 -8.18 15.08 1.24
N PRO A 222 -8.24 13.76 1.03
CA PRO A 222 -7.69 13.11 -0.17
C PRO A 222 -8.52 13.47 -1.40
N LEU A 223 -7.88 14.02 -2.43
CA LEU A 223 -8.48 14.37 -3.72
C LEU A 223 -8.28 13.30 -4.77
N ALA A 224 -7.12 12.69 -4.77
CA ALA A 224 -6.76 11.67 -5.73
C ALA A 224 -5.79 10.67 -5.13
N ASP A 225 -6.08 9.40 -5.36
CA ASP A 225 -5.18 8.29 -5.10
C ASP A 225 -4.05 8.26 -6.13
N SER A 226 -2.92 7.72 -5.70
CA SER A 226 -1.76 7.48 -6.54
C SER A 226 -1.53 5.98 -6.73
N SER A 227 -0.37 5.62 -7.27
CA SER A 227 0.07 4.23 -7.30
C SER A 227 0.23 3.68 -5.88
N SER A 228 -0.19 2.45 -5.66
CA SER A 228 -0.17 1.78 -4.34
C SER A 228 -0.98 2.49 -3.24
N THR A 229 -2.03 3.20 -3.60
CA THR A 229 -3.03 3.73 -2.66
C THR A 229 -4.45 3.44 -3.14
N ASP A 230 -5.37 3.25 -2.21
CA ASP A 230 -6.79 3.00 -2.47
C ASP A 230 -7.63 3.68 -1.38
N GLN A 231 -8.55 4.57 -1.80
CA GLN A 231 -9.44 5.35 -0.94
C GLN A 231 -8.73 6.09 0.21
N GLY A 232 -7.52 6.56 -0.05
CA GLY A 232 -6.73 7.29 0.95
C GLY A 232 -5.81 6.43 1.81
N ASP A 233 -5.89 5.11 1.70
CA ASP A 233 -5.05 4.17 2.44
C ASP A 233 -3.93 3.60 1.58
N LEU A 234 -2.83 3.20 2.23
CA LEU A 234 -1.74 2.50 1.57
C LEU A 234 -2.19 1.10 1.13
N ALA A 235 -2.06 0.82 -0.17
CA ALA A 235 -2.48 -0.42 -0.80
C ALA A 235 -1.30 -0.99 -1.63
N LEU A 236 -0.50 -1.87 -1.03
CA LEU A 236 0.69 -2.44 -1.66
C LEU A 236 0.42 -3.69 -2.49
N GLY A 237 -0.78 -4.26 -2.40
CA GLY A 237 -1.12 -5.53 -3.03
C GLY A 237 -2.61 -5.70 -3.25
N GLN A 238 -3.06 -6.95 -3.14
CA GLN A 238 -4.43 -7.39 -3.34
C GLN A 238 -4.90 -8.26 -2.18
N ASN A 239 -6.17 -8.18 -1.86
CA ASN A 239 -6.81 -9.13 -0.96
C ASN A 239 -7.23 -10.39 -1.75
N VAL A 240 -6.78 -11.56 -1.30
CA VAL A 240 -7.01 -12.85 -1.96
C VAL A 240 -7.47 -13.91 -0.97
N LEU A 241 -8.29 -14.84 -1.43
CA LEU A 241 -8.72 -15.98 -0.63
C LEU A 241 -7.62 -17.05 -0.65
N VAL A 242 -7.06 -17.36 0.52
CA VAL A 242 -5.93 -18.27 0.69
C VAL A 242 -6.36 -19.58 1.34
N ALA A 243 -5.86 -20.70 0.84
CA ALA A 243 -5.92 -22.00 1.51
C ALA A 243 -4.52 -22.51 1.87
N PHE A 244 -4.37 -23.00 3.10
CA PHE A 244 -3.16 -23.68 3.56
C PHE A 244 -3.37 -25.18 3.46
N MET A 245 -2.92 -25.76 2.34
CA MET A 245 -3.02 -27.21 2.10
C MET A 245 -1.93 -27.67 1.13
N ALA A 246 -1.53 -28.94 1.23
CA ALA A 246 -0.67 -29.53 0.21
C ALA A 246 -1.52 -29.88 -1.03
N MET A 247 -1.01 -29.55 -2.23
CA MET A 247 -1.71 -29.81 -3.47
C MET A 247 -0.77 -30.50 -4.48
N GLU A 248 -0.85 -31.82 -4.57
CA GLU A 248 -0.12 -32.68 -5.53
C GLU A 248 1.40 -32.42 -5.64
N GLY A 249 1.99 -31.79 -4.64
CA GLY A 249 3.42 -31.41 -4.63
C GLY A 249 3.75 -30.13 -5.40
N TYR A 250 2.80 -29.50 -6.10
CA TYR A 250 3.05 -28.27 -6.84
C TYR A 250 3.33 -27.04 -5.95
N ASN A 251 3.03 -27.14 -4.66
CA ASN A 251 3.38 -26.14 -3.66
C ASN A 251 4.43 -26.65 -2.65
N PHE A 252 5.27 -27.58 -3.08
CA PHE A 252 6.39 -28.05 -2.26
C PHE A 252 7.33 -26.89 -1.89
N GLU A 253 7.79 -26.88 -0.62
CA GLU A 253 8.55 -25.77 -0.03
C GLU A 253 7.76 -24.44 -0.09
N ASP A 254 8.29 -23.44 -0.80
CA ASP A 254 7.73 -22.08 -0.92
C ASP A 254 7.03 -21.85 -2.27
N ALA A 255 6.73 -22.89 -2.99
CA ALA A 255 6.01 -22.78 -4.26
C ALA A 255 4.55 -22.39 -4.01
N ILE A 256 4.01 -21.55 -4.87
CA ILE A 256 2.66 -20.99 -4.76
C ILE A 256 1.85 -21.45 -5.97
N ILE A 257 0.64 -21.94 -5.72
CA ILE A 257 -0.34 -22.23 -6.77
C ILE A 257 -1.33 -21.06 -6.80
N VAL A 258 -1.61 -20.56 -7.98
CA VAL A 258 -2.50 -19.43 -8.22
C VAL A 258 -3.65 -19.85 -9.14
N SER A 259 -4.86 -19.42 -8.82
CA SER A 259 -6.04 -19.60 -9.68
C SER A 259 -5.98 -18.74 -10.94
N GLU A 260 -6.47 -19.25 -12.06
CA GLU A 260 -6.62 -18.48 -13.30
C GLU A 260 -7.53 -17.25 -13.13
N ASN A 261 -8.49 -17.29 -12.20
CA ASN A 261 -9.34 -16.13 -11.87
C ASN A 261 -8.53 -14.90 -11.50
N VAL A 262 -7.43 -15.07 -10.75
CA VAL A 262 -6.55 -13.98 -10.32
C VAL A 262 -5.98 -13.21 -11.53
N ILE A 263 -5.65 -13.94 -12.59
CA ILE A 263 -5.13 -13.34 -13.83
C ILE A 263 -6.24 -12.73 -14.66
N ARG A 264 -7.35 -13.46 -14.83
CA ARG A 264 -8.52 -13.00 -15.58
C ARG A 264 -9.09 -11.69 -15.04
N ASP A 265 -9.15 -11.56 -13.71
CA ASP A 265 -9.64 -10.36 -13.04
C ASP A 265 -8.58 -9.25 -12.94
N SER A 266 -7.41 -9.46 -13.57
CA SER A 266 -6.29 -8.51 -13.58
C SER A 266 -5.75 -8.15 -12.18
N LYS A 267 -5.93 -9.04 -11.21
CA LYS A 267 -5.24 -8.95 -9.92
C LYS A 267 -3.73 -9.08 -10.17
N PHE A 268 -2.91 -8.38 -9.41
CA PHE A 268 -1.44 -8.32 -9.57
C PHE A 268 -0.93 -7.88 -10.96
N THR A 269 -1.78 -7.28 -11.78
CA THR A 269 -1.36 -6.70 -13.05
C THR A 269 -0.68 -5.36 -12.81
N SER A 270 0.47 -5.14 -13.47
CA SER A 270 1.27 -3.92 -13.34
C SER A 270 1.57 -3.30 -14.70
N ILE A 271 1.89 -2.02 -14.71
CA ILE A 271 2.33 -1.29 -15.90
C ILE A 271 3.77 -0.86 -15.70
N HIS A 272 4.62 -1.24 -16.64
CA HIS A 272 6.03 -0.86 -16.70
C HIS A 272 6.25 0.10 -17.86
N ILE A 273 7.01 1.16 -17.62
CA ILE A 273 7.33 2.16 -18.62
C ILE A 273 8.84 2.15 -18.85
N GLU A 274 9.25 1.75 -20.04
CA GLU A 274 10.63 1.77 -20.45
C GLU A 274 10.95 3.01 -21.29
N LYS A 275 12.14 3.56 -21.06
CA LYS A 275 12.63 4.76 -21.75
C LYS A 275 13.72 4.38 -22.72
N TYR A 276 13.55 4.80 -23.96
CA TYR A 276 14.54 4.63 -25.01
C TYR A 276 15.02 5.99 -25.53
N GLU A 277 16.30 6.06 -25.86
CA GLU A 277 16.93 7.25 -26.39
C GLU A 277 17.75 6.92 -27.63
N VAL A 278 17.68 7.76 -28.63
CA VAL A 278 18.56 7.72 -29.79
C VAL A 278 19.04 9.14 -30.13
N GLU A 279 20.32 9.22 -30.36
CA GLU A 279 20.99 10.50 -30.72
C GLU A 279 21.46 10.46 -32.16
N SER A 280 21.24 11.56 -32.87
CA SER A 280 21.92 11.82 -34.15
C SER A 280 23.17 12.66 -33.86
N ARG A 281 24.34 12.08 -34.13
CA ARG A 281 25.65 12.71 -33.90
C ARG A 281 26.39 12.92 -35.19
N ASP A 282 27.23 13.94 -35.19
CA ASP A 282 28.22 14.12 -36.26
C ASP A 282 29.32 13.06 -36.14
N THR A 283 29.52 12.29 -37.19
CA THR A 283 30.62 11.33 -37.30
C THR A 283 31.70 11.86 -38.24
N LYS A 284 32.91 11.29 -38.18
CA LYS A 284 34.02 11.65 -39.10
C LYS A 284 33.68 11.45 -40.58
N LEU A 285 32.66 10.65 -40.89
CA LEU A 285 32.22 10.29 -42.23
C LEU A 285 30.99 11.08 -42.70
N GLY A 286 30.44 11.92 -41.84
CA GLY A 286 29.24 12.71 -42.06
C GLY A 286 28.25 12.62 -40.89
N PRO A 287 27.22 13.47 -40.85
CA PRO A 287 26.21 13.43 -39.80
C PRO A 287 25.34 12.16 -39.91
N GLY A 288 25.01 11.57 -38.75
CA GLY A 288 23.94 10.58 -38.70
C GLY A 288 22.60 11.28 -38.91
N GLU A 289 21.68 10.68 -39.64
CA GLU A 289 20.38 11.26 -39.97
C GLU A 289 19.23 10.40 -39.42
N ILE A 290 18.22 11.06 -38.84
CA ILE A 290 16.98 10.40 -38.45
C ILE A 290 15.99 10.57 -39.60
N THR A 291 15.60 9.46 -40.22
CA THR A 291 14.77 9.45 -41.44
C THR A 291 13.93 8.18 -41.54
N ARG A 292 12.82 8.26 -42.26
CA ARG A 292 11.99 7.12 -42.64
C ARG A 292 12.62 6.28 -43.77
N ASP A 293 13.50 6.87 -44.56
CA ASP A 293 14.10 6.21 -45.70
C ASP A 293 15.30 5.33 -45.27
N ILE A 294 14.96 4.10 -44.84
CA ILE A 294 15.92 3.13 -44.34
C ILE A 294 16.18 2.05 -45.39
N PRO A 295 17.46 1.78 -45.76
CA PRO A 295 17.77 0.76 -46.75
C PRO A 295 17.36 -0.65 -46.29
N ASN A 296 16.87 -1.48 -47.24
CA ASN A 296 16.53 -2.89 -47.06
C ASN A 296 15.42 -3.14 -46.03
N VAL A 297 14.50 -2.21 -45.82
CA VAL A 297 13.33 -2.34 -44.93
C VAL A 297 12.06 -2.25 -45.76
N GLY A 298 11.14 -3.20 -45.59
CA GLY A 298 9.83 -3.20 -46.25
C GLY A 298 8.88 -2.13 -45.68
N GLU A 299 7.93 -1.67 -46.50
CA GLU A 299 6.96 -0.65 -46.11
C GLU A 299 6.09 -1.04 -44.90
N ASP A 300 5.83 -2.33 -44.71
CA ASP A 300 5.06 -2.83 -43.56
C ASP A 300 5.74 -2.47 -42.22
N ALA A 301 7.07 -2.56 -42.16
CA ALA A 301 7.83 -2.20 -40.97
C ALA A 301 7.91 -0.67 -40.75
N LEU A 302 7.62 0.11 -41.78
CA LEU A 302 7.65 1.58 -41.75
C LEU A 302 6.27 2.21 -41.50
N ARG A 303 5.19 1.43 -41.49
CA ARG A 303 3.81 1.93 -41.42
C ARG A 303 3.50 2.80 -40.20
N ASN A 304 4.16 2.51 -39.06
CA ASN A 304 3.95 3.21 -37.78
C ASN A 304 4.89 4.42 -37.61
N LEU A 305 5.80 4.65 -38.55
CA LEU A 305 6.71 5.81 -38.55
C LEU A 305 6.05 7.01 -39.24
N ASP A 306 6.33 8.19 -38.70
CA ASP A 306 6.00 9.46 -39.36
C ASP A 306 6.96 9.80 -40.52
N GLU A 307 6.80 10.99 -41.13
CA GLU A 307 7.64 11.44 -42.21
C GLU A 307 9.09 11.70 -41.79
N GLU A 308 9.31 11.99 -40.50
CA GLU A 308 10.64 12.18 -39.93
C GLU A 308 11.31 10.86 -39.50
N GLY A 309 10.65 9.72 -39.67
CA GLY A 309 11.18 8.40 -39.26
C GLY A 309 11.03 8.10 -37.77
N ILE A 310 10.17 8.82 -37.06
CA ILE A 310 9.87 8.59 -35.63
C ILE A 310 8.52 7.87 -35.51
N ILE A 311 8.42 6.93 -34.60
CA ILE A 311 7.18 6.18 -34.38
C ILE A 311 6.08 7.09 -33.82
N ARG A 312 4.80 6.79 -34.14
CA ARG A 312 3.65 7.59 -33.67
C ARG A 312 3.25 7.23 -32.24
N ILE A 313 2.77 8.21 -31.48
CA ILE A 313 2.16 7.99 -30.17
C ILE A 313 0.92 7.11 -30.34
N GLY A 314 0.76 6.12 -29.46
CA GLY A 314 -0.34 5.15 -29.48
C GLY A 314 -0.08 3.92 -30.36
N ALA A 315 1.04 3.83 -31.08
CA ALA A 315 1.42 2.64 -31.83
C ALA A 315 1.75 1.47 -30.90
N GLU A 316 1.27 0.29 -31.27
CA GLU A 316 1.66 -0.96 -30.62
C GLU A 316 2.93 -1.47 -31.28
N VAL A 317 3.89 -1.90 -30.46
CA VAL A 317 5.20 -2.37 -30.88
C VAL A 317 5.53 -3.71 -30.29
N GLY A 318 6.23 -4.52 -31.08
CA GLY A 318 6.75 -5.82 -30.70
C GLY A 318 8.27 -5.94 -30.92
N PRO A 319 8.89 -7.05 -30.54
CA PRO A 319 10.30 -7.28 -30.70
C PRO A 319 10.76 -7.10 -32.16
N GLY A 320 11.79 -6.27 -32.35
CA GLY A 320 12.37 -5.99 -33.69
C GLY A 320 11.73 -4.84 -34.46
N ASP A 321 10.57 -4.31 -34.03
CA ASP A 321 9.93 -3.15 -34.66
C ASP A 321 10.82 -1.91 -34.55
N ILE A 322 10.77 -1.05 -35.56
CA ILE A 322 11.57 0.18 -35.62
C ILE A 322 10.87 1.26 -34.82
N LEU A 323 11.56 1.79 -33.81
CA LEU A 323 11.10 2.92 -33.00
C LEU A 323 11.51 4.26 -33.60
N VAL A 324 12.76 4.36 -34.04
CA VAL A 324 13.30 5.55 -34.71
C VAL A 324 14.21 5.08 -35.82
N GLY A 325 13.89 5.48 -37.06
CA GLY A 325 14.71 5.22 -38.23
C GLY A 325 15.96 6.10 -38.21
N LYS A 326 17.12 5.48 -38.22
CA LYS A 326 18.40 6.20 -38.24
C LYS A 326 19.35 5.54 -39.22
N ILE A 327 19.99 6.36 -40.01
CA ILE A 327 21.05 5.96 -40.94
C ILE A 327 22.35 6.67 -40.59
N THR A 328 23.46 5.99 -40.79
CA THR A 328 24.81 6.54 -40.61
C THR A 328 25.64 6.28 -41.86
N PRO A 329 26.52 7.20 -42.28
CA PRO A 329 27.42 6.96 -43.43
C PRO A 329 28.34 5.77 -43.17
N LYS A 330 28.53 4.92 -44.20
CA LYS A 330 29.49 3.79 -44.16
C LYS A 330 30.88 4.30 -44.56
N GLY A 331 31.94 3.79 -43.88
CA GLY A 331 33.31 3.93 -44.31
C GLY A 331 33.66 2.97 -45.46
N GLU A 332 34.54 3.36 -46.31
CA GLU A 332 34.99 2.53 -47.47
C GLU A 332 35.52 1.13 -47.05
N THR A 333 35.99 0.96 -45.84
CA THR A 333 36.50 -0.31 -45.27
C THR A 333 35.43 -1.28 -44.81
N GLU A 334 34.18 -0.84 -44.65
CA GLU A 334 33.07 -1.67 -44.17
C GLU A 334 32.23 -2.30 -45.30
N LEU A 335 32.56 -2.05 -46.57
CA LEU A 335 31.85 -2.65 -47.70
C LEU A 335 32.19 -4.12 -47.85
N THR A 336 31.17 -4.99 -47.84
CA THR A 336 31.35 -6.40 -48.18
C THR A 336 31.78 -6.59 -49.65
N ALA A 337 32.41 -7.73 -49.99
CA ALA A 337 32.82 -8.02 -51.36
C ALA A 337 31.62 -8.01 -52.32
N GLU A 338 30.47 -8.45 -51.88
CA GLU A 338 29.21 -8.45 -52.65
C GLU A 338 28.67 -7.03 -52.90
N GLU A 339 28.72 -6.15 -51.89
CA GLU A 339 28.32 -4.76 -52.05
C GLU A 339 29.25 -3.99 -52.96
N LYS A 340 30.57 -4.27 -52.91
CA LYS A 340 31.55 -3.72 -53.89
C LYS A 340 31.24 -4.14 -55.33
N LEU A 341 30.81 -5.38 -55.52
CA LEU A 341 30.44 -5.90 -56.82
C LEU A 341 29.11 -5.31 -57.34
N LEU A 342 28.10 -5.18 -56.46
CA LEU A 342 26.83 -4.53 -56.77
C LEU A 342 27.03 -3.06 -57.15
N ARG A 343 27.93 -2.35 -56.45
CA ARG A 343 28.30 -0.96 -56.77
C ARG A 343 28.95 -0.83 -58.12
N ALA A 344 29.79 -1.78 -58.47
CA ALA A 344 30.44 -1.82 -59.78
C ALA A 344 29.47 -2.12 -60.96
N ILE A 345 28.40 -2.88 -60.72
CA ILE A 345 27.43 -3.31 -61.73
C ILE A 345 26.28 -2.32 -61.90
N PHE A 346 25.75 -1.78 -60.80
CA PHE A 346 24.52 -0.97 -60.79
C PHE A 346 24.75 0.54 -60.61
N GLY A 347 25.99 1.00 -60.50
CA GLY A 347 26.31 2.40 -60.31
C GLY A 347 25.89 2.95 -58.94
N GLU A 348 26.01 4.28 -58.74
CA GLU A 348 25.82 5.01 -57.46
C GLU A 348 24.48 4.87 -56.75
N LYS A 349 23.59 3.94 -57.11
CA LYS A 349 22.28 3.76 -56.45
C LYS A 349 22.30 2.99 -55.14
N ALA A 350 23.42 2.36 -54.74
CA ALA A 350 23.58 1.81 -53.39
C ALA A 350 23.98 2.97 -52.47
N ARG A 351 23.05 3.51 -51.69
CA ARG A 351 23.35 4.56 -50.69
C ARG A 351 24.44 4.03 -49.74
N ASP A 352 25.50 4.85 -49.60
CA ASP A 352 26.63 4.58 -48.68
C ASP A 352 26.25 4.76 -47.21
N VAL A 353 25.10 4.23 -46.81
CA VAL A 353 24.56 4.37 -45.45
C VAL A 353 24.27 3.02 -44.84
N LYS A 354 24.49 2.92 -43.53
CA LYS A 354 24.19 1.77 -42.68
C LYS A 354 22.96 2.05 -41.87
N ASP A 355 22.06 1.04 -41.79
CA ASP A 355 20.93 1.09 -40.86
C ASP A 355 21.43 0.99 -39.41
N THR A 356 21.19 2.03 -38.63
CA THR A 356 21.47 2.13 -37.20
C THR A 356 20.21 2.51 -36.41
N SER A 357 19.06 2.17 -36.97
CA SER A 357 17.75 2.43 -36.38
C SER A 357 17.61 1.83 -34.98
N LEU A 358 16.93 2.55 -34.10
CA LEU A 358 16.56 2.03 -32.79
C LEU A 358 15.38 1.08 -32.97
N ARG A 359 15.57 -0.16 -32.52
CA ARG A 359 14.55 -1.21 -32.57
C ARG A 359 14.18 -1.66 -31.18
N VAL A 360 12.95 -2.19 -31.03
CA VAL A 360 12.48 -2.79 -29.79
C VAL A 360 13.32 -4.03 -29.49
N PRO A 361 13.92 -4.14 -28.28
CA PRO A 361 14.67 -5.33 -27.87
C PRO A 361 13.82 -6.60 -27.82
N HIS A 362 14.49 -7.76 -27.83
CA HIS A 362 13.82 -9.03 -27.67
C HIS A 362 13.15 -9.16 -26.29
N GLY A 363 11.91 -9.68 -26.27
CA GLY A 363 11.14 -9.86 -25.05
C GLY A 363 10.31 -8.64 -24.64
N GLU A 364 10.53 -7.49 -25.26
CA GLU A 364 9.78 -6.28 -24.97
C GLU A 364 8.67 -6.07 -26.01
N ARG A 365 7.53 -5.62 -25.49
CA ARG A 365 6.36 -5.23 -26.29
C ARG A 365 5.58 -4.16 -25.54
N GLY A 366 4.78 -3.39 -26.22
CA GLY A 366 3.98 -2.38 -25.52
C GLY A 366 3.38 -1.36 -26.46
N LYS A 367 2.99 -0.23 -25.87
CA LYS A 367 2.38 0.91 -26.55
C LYS A 367 3.19 2.17 -26.31
N ILE A 368 3.41 2.93 -27.37
CA ILE A 368 4.10 4.23 -27.27
C ILE A 368 3.17 5.22 -26.57
N ILE A 369 3.60 5.73 -25.43
CA ILE A 369 2.80 6.68 -24.61
C ILE A 369 3.27 8.13 -24.75
N ASN A 370 4.57 8.34 -24.97
CA ASN A 370 5.13 9.69 -25.09
C ASN A 370 6.38 9.69 -25.96
N ILE A 371 6.60 10.81 -26.65
CA ILE A 371 7.79 11.06 -27.49
C ILE A 371 8.23 12.49 -27.24
N LYS A 372 9.52 12.70 -27.00
CA LYS A 372 10.12 14.02 -26.90
C LYS A 372 11.28 14.12 -27.89
N VAL A 373 11.14 15.03 -28.82
CA VAL A 373 12.17 15.36 -29.80
C VAL A 373 12.85 16.64 -29.36
N MET A 374 14.16 16.61 -29.25
CA MET A 374 14.99 17.76 -28.90
C MET A 374 15.98 17.99 -30.05
N THR A 375 16.03 19.22 -30.52
CA THR A 375 16.90 19.61 -31.65
C THR A 375 17.69 20.84 -31.28
N ARG A 376 18.91 20.93 -31.81
CA ARG A 376 19.76 22.12 -31.63
C ARG A 376 19.14 23.37 -32.27
N GLU A 377 18.38 23.19 -33.34
CA GLU A 377 17.68 24.27 -34.04
C GLU A 377 16.61 24.93 -33.17
N ASN A 378 15.97 24.17 -32.30
CA ASN A 378 14.95 24.66 -31.33
C ASN A 378 15.58 25.33 -30.11
N GLY A 379 16.91 25.37 -29.99
CA GLY A 379 17.61 25.95 -28.85
C GLY A 379 17.71 25.02 -27.64
N ASP A 380 17.43 23.71 -27.81
CA ASP A 380 17.58 22.73 -26.74
C ASP A 380 19.04 22.49 -26.37
N GLU A 381 19.34 22.36 -25.08
CA GLU A 381 20.68 22.03 -24.61
C GLU A 381 20.99 20.56 -24.90
N LEU A 382 21.81 20.31 -25.92
CA LEU A 382 22.27 18.99 -26.32
C LEU A 382 23.76 18.82 -26.05
N SER A 383 24.20 17.59 -25.83
CA SER A 383 25.62 17.25 -25.69
C SER A 383 26.42 17.70 -26.92
N PRO A 384 27.71 18.04 -26.77
CA PRO A 384 28.55 18.43 -27.91
C PRO A 384 28.55 17.38 -29.03
N GLY A 385 28.34 17.81 -30.28
CA GLY A 385 28.29 16.93 -31.46
C GLY A 385 26.96 16.19 -31.66
N VAL A 386 25.94 16.42 -30.84
CA VAL A 386 24.58 15.88 -31.01
C VAL A 386 23.72 16.94 -31.71
N ASN A 387 23.05 16.58 -32.80
CA ASN A 387 22.18 17.46 -33.56
C ASN A 387 20.70 17.27 -33.21
N LYS A 388 20.27 16.01 -33.03
CA LYS A 388 18.89 15.64 -32.69
C LYS A 388 18.92 14.50 -31.67
N LEU A 389 18.10 14.61 -30.62
CA LEU A 389 17.89 13.57 -29.60
C LEU A 389 16.40 13.25 -29.54
N VAL A 390 16.08 11.98 -29.75
CA VAL A 390 14.71 11.48 -29.63
C VAL A 390 14.63 10.58 -28.42
N ARG A 391 13.70 10.91 -27.52
CA ARG A 391 13.31 10.11 -26.36
C ARG A 391 11.91 9.60 -26.53
N LEU A 392 11.70 8.34 -26.25
CA LEU A 392 10.39 7.73 -26.32
C LEU A 392 10.15 6.82 -25.12
N TRP A 393 8.88 6.64 -24.75
CA TRP A 393 8.46 5.83 -23.64
C TRP A 393 7.47 4.79 -24.12
N ILE A 394 7.76 3.53 -23.78
CA ILE A 394 6.92 2.37 -24.10
C ILE A 394 6.28 1.89 -22.80
N ALA A 395 4.96 1.83 -22.75
CA ALA A 395 4.23 1.23 -21.64
C ALA A 395 3.93 -0.25 -21.96
N GLN A 396 4.31 -1.12 -21.06
CA GLN A 396 4.04 -2.54 -21.10
C GLN A 396 3.16 -2.95 -19.94
N THR A 397 2.08 -3.67 -20.21
CA THR A 397 1.27 -4.32 -19.18
C THR A 397 1.85 -5.69 -18.91
N ARG A 398 2.12 -5.99 -17.64
CA ARG A 398 2.60 -7.31 -17.18
C ARG A 398 1.57 -7.93 -16.27
N THR A 399 1.08 -9.10 -16.62
CA THR A 399 0.23 -9.96 -15.80
C THR A 399 1.09 -10.93 -15.01
N LEU A 400 0.53 -11.48 -13.93
CA LEU A 400 1.20 -12.51 -13.16
C LEU A 400 1.46 -13.74 -14.02
N SER A 401 2.65 -14.32 -13.93
CA SER A 401 3.10 -15.50 -14.69
C SER A 401 3.80 -16.51 -13.79
N GLU A 402 3.90 -17.75 -14.27
CA GLU A 402 4.71 -18.78 -13.62
C GLU A 402 6.17 -18.32 -13.53
N GLY A 403 6.78 -18.51 -12.36
CA GLY A 403 8.13 -18.01 -12.06
C GLY A 403 8.18 -16.64 -11.38
N ASP A 404 7.07 -15.90 -11.29
CA ASP A 404 7.02 -14.64 -10.57
C ASP A 404 7.07 -14.87 -9.05
N LYS A 405 7.69 -13.93 -8.35
CA LYS A 405 7.83 -13.97 -6.90
C LYS A 405 6.68 -13.21 -6.24
N MET A 406 6.00 -13.87 -5.33
CA MET A 406 4.98 -13.27 -4.48
C MET A 406 5.38 -13.31 -3.01
N ALA A 407 4.84 -12.41 -2.21
CA ALA A 407 5.10 -12.37 -0.78
C ALA A 407 3.92 -11.75 -0.02
N GLY A 408 3.76 -12.17 1.23
CA GLY A 408 2.90 -11.50 2.20
C GLY A 408 3.70 -10.57 3.11
N ARG A 409 3.01 -9.96 4.07
CA ARG A 409 3.61 -9.03 5.05
C ARG A 409 4.41 -9.73 6.15
N HIS A 410 4.25 -11.04 6.33
CA HIS A 410 4.84 -11.85 7.42
C HIS A 410 6.14 -12.57 7.01
N GLY A 411 6.85 -12.06 6.01
CA GLY A 411 8.07 -12.69 5.53
C GLY A 411 7.87 -14.01 4.78
N ASN A 412 6.63 -14.38 4.50
CA ASN A 412 6.26 -15.50 3.66
C ASN A 412 6.44 -15.10 2.19
N LYS A 413 7.43 -15.71 1.54
CA LYS A 413 7.77 -15.47 0.13
C LYS A 413 7.76 -16.77 -0.63
N GLY A 414 7.31 -16.73 -1.87
CA GLY A 414 7.29 -17.89 -2.73
C GLY A 414 7.32 -17.53 -4.21
N VAL A 415 7.48 -18.53 -5.04
CA VAL A 415 7.48 -18.42 -6.49
C VAL A 415 6.23 -19.11 -7.02
N VAL A 416 5.53 -18.47 -7.96
CA VAL A 416 4.39 -19.09 -8.65
C VAL A 416 4.89 -20.28 -9.45
N SER A 417 4.49 -21.48 -9.03
CA SER A 417 4.86 -22.74 -9.68
C SER A 417 3.89 -23.09 -10.80
N ARG A 418 2.62 -22.82 -10.60
CA ARG A 418 1.56 -23.19 -11.53
C ARG A 418 0.36 -22.25 -11.42
N ILE A 419 -0.22 -21.95 -12.57
CA ILE A 419 -1.52 -21.31 -12.69
C ILE A 419 -2.52 -22.41 -13.02
N MET A 420 -3.47 -22.63 -12.09
CA MET A 420 -4.47 -23.72 -12.24
C MET A 420 -5.79 -23.18 -12.75
N PRO A 421 -6.49 -23.94 -13.64
CA PRO A 421 -7.86 -23.67 -14.00
C PRO A 421 -8.76 -23.60 -12.75
N VAL A 422 -9.83 -22.82 -12.81
CA VAL A 422 -10.75 -22.61 -11.68
C VAL A 422 -11.38 -23.90 -11.21
N GLU A 423 -11.67 -24.81 -12.17
CA GLU A 423 -12.33 -26.10 -11.92
C GLU A 423 -11.47 -27.05 -11.09
N ASP A 424 -10.14 -26.90 -11.15
CA ASP A 424 -9.18 -27.71 -10.41
C ASP A 424 -8.81 -27.13 -9.05
N MET A 425 -9.27 -25.90 -8.74
CA MET A 425 -9.02 -25.25 -7.47
C MET A 425 -9.98 -25.75 -6.38
N PRO A 426 -9.52 -25.86 -5.12
CA PRO A 426 -10.41 -26.11 -3.99
C PRO A 426 -11.40 -24.94 -3.83
N TYR A 427 -12.58 -25.25 -3.27
CA TYR A 427 -13.64 -24.27 -3.10
C TYR A 427 -14.27 -24.38 -1.71
N LEU A 428 -14.85 -23.29 -1.23
CA LEU A 428 -15.60 -23.21 0.01
C LEU A 428 -16.98 -23.89 -0.13
N GLY A 429 -17.67 -24.07 0.98
CA GLY A 429 -19.00 -24.70 1.01
C GLY A 429 -20.08 -23.96 0.20
N ASP A 430 -19.89 -22.67 -0.07
CA ASP A 430 -20.74 -21.83 -0.92
C ASP A 430 -20.37 -21.91 -2.43
N GLY A 431 -19.33 -22.70 -2.78
CA GLY A 431 -18.84 -22.83 -4.14
C GLY A 431 -17.81 -21.77 -4.58
N THR A 432 -17.39 -20.87 -3.70
CA THR A 432 -16.38 -19.86 -4.01
C THR A 432 -15.00 -20.51 -4.13
N PRO A 433 -14.32 -20.44 -5.30
CA PRO A 433 -13.00 -21.04 -5.48
C PRO A 433 -11.94 -20.22 -4.73
N VAL A 434 -10.91 -20.93 -4.25
CA VAL A 434 -9.74 -20.32 -3.61
C VAL A 434 -8.84 -19.64 -4.65
N ASP A 435 -8.29 -18.48 -4.32
CA ASP A 435 -7.41 -17.73 -5.21
C ASP A 435 -5.96 -18.25 -5.19
N ILE A 436 -5.45 -18.60 -4.00
CA ILE A 436 -4.04 -18.99 -3.79
C ILE A 436 -3.94 -20.17 -2.83
N ILE A 437 -3.06 -21.11 -3.11
CA ILE A 437 -2.77 -22.26 -2.24
C ILE A 437 -1.32 -22.16 -1.75
N LEU A 438 -1.16 -22.17 -0.43
CA LEU A 438 0.13 -22.12 0.26
C LEU A 438 0.40 -23.45 0.98
N ASN A 439 1.69 -23.82 1.09
CA ASN A 439 2.09 -25.01 1.82
C ASN A 439 2.05 -24.77 3.34
N PRO A 440 1.27 -25.54 4.12
CA PRO A 440 1.19 -25.36 5.58
C PRO A 440 2.52 -25.68 6.29
N ILE A 441 3.38 -26.55 5.75
CA ILE A 441 4.65 -26.94 6.36
C ILE A 441 5.60 -25.72 6.51
N GLY A 442 5.46 -24.72 5.66
CA GLY A 442 6.26 -23.50 5.70
C GLY A 442 6.00 -22.61 6.93
N VAL A 443 4.88 -22.81 7.65
CA VAL A 443 4.50 -21.95 8.78
C VAL A 443 5.19 -22.34 10.09
N PRO A 444 5.10 -23.60 10.59
CA PRO A 444 5.66 -23.98 11.89
C PRO A 444 7.18 -23.79 11.99
N SER A 445 7.90 -24.12 10.91
CA SER A 445 9.36 -24.01 10.89
C SER A 445 9.86 -22.56 10.93
N ARG A 446 9.04 -21.63 10.51
CA ARG A 446 9.40 -20.19 10.40
C ARG A 446 8.79 -19.33 11.47
N MET A 447 7.87 -19.87 12.27
CA MET A 447 7.25 -19.21 13.41
C MET A 447 6.65 -17.83 13.07
N ASN A 448 6.06 -17.68 11.89
CA ASN A 448 5.34 -16.47 11.44
C ASN A 448 3.84 -16.71 11.50
N LEU A 449 3.31 -16.85 12.73
CA LEU A 449 1.90 -17.18 12.99
C LEU A 449 0.96 -16.04 12.64
N GLY A 450 1.44 -14.80 12.60
CA GLY A 450 0.64 -13.63 12.24
C GLY A 450 -0.11 -13.79 10.92
N GLN A 451 0.45 -14.50 9.92
CA GLN A 451 -0.21 -14.78 8.64
C GLN A 451 -1.49 -15.63 8.79
N ILE A 452 -1.53 -16.54 9.75
CA ILE A 452 -2.70 -17.37 10.01
C ILE A 452 -3.80 -16.53 10.68
N LEU A 453 -3.43 -15.73 11.68
CA LEU A 453 -4.36 -14.81 12.37
C LEU A 453 -4.92 -13.77 11.37
N GLU A 454 -4.06 -13.20 10.52
CA GLU A 454 -4.48 -12.31 9.44
C GLU A 454 -5.50 -12.98 8.51
N THR A 455 -5.24 -14.20 8.07
CA THR A 455 -6.13 -14.94 7.15
C THR A 455 -7.49 -15.19 7.79
N HIS A 456 -7.54 -15.60 9.04
CA HIS A 456 -8.80 -15.84 9.76
C HIS A 456 -9.59 -14.56 9.97
N LEU A 457 -8.95 -13.50 10.48
CA LEU A 457 -9.61 -12.21 10.66
C LEU A 457 -10.03 -11.58 9.33
N GLY A 458 -9.20 -11.73 8.28
CA GLY A 458 -9.51 -11.27 6.94
C GLY A 458 -10.73 -11.95 6.33
N LEU A 459 -10.90 -13.25 6.55
CA LEU A 459 -12.10 -13.99 6.12
C LEU A 459 -13.36 -13.46 6.82
N ALA A 460 -13.29 -13.23 8.13
CA ALA A 460 -14.40 -12.65 8.89
C ALA A 460 -14.71 -11.22 8.42
N ALA A 461 -13.68 -10.40 8.24
CA ALA A 461 -13.79 -9.03 7.76
C ALA A 461 -14.43 -8.95 6.36
N HIS A 462 -14.04 -9.84 5.44
CA HIS A 462 -14.62 -9.93 4.12
C HIS A 462 -16.12 -10.32 4.17
N LYS A 463 -16.48 -11.37 4.94
CA LYS A 463 -17.87 -11.84 5.05
C LYS A 463 -18.79 -10.84 5.75
N LEU A 464 -18.29 -10.11 6.74
CA LEU A 464 -19.04 -9.13 7.53
C LEU A 464 -18.92 -7.67 7.04
N HIS A 465 -18.16 -7.42 5.99
CA HIS A 465 -17.97 -6.12 5.38
C HIS A 465 -17.41 -5.04 6.32
N PHE A 466 -16.36 -5.38 7.05
CA PHE A 466 -15.63 -4.39 7.84
C PHE A 466 -14.13 -4.44 7.55
N ARG A 467 -13.42 -3.37 7.89
CA ARG A 467 -11.95 -3.35 7.92
C ARG A 467 -11.48 -3.48 9.36
N ALA A 468 -10.61 -4.44 9.60
CA ALA A 468 -10.01 -4.65 10.91
C ALA A 468 -8.77 -3.77 11.08
N VAL A 469 -8.69 -3.05 12.19
CA VAL A 469 -7.51 -2.28 12.57
C VAL A 469 -6.90 -2.96 13.78
N THR A 470 -5.71 -3.54 13.61
CA THR A 470 -4.96 -4.26 14.63
C THR A 470 -3.60 -3.58 14.82
N PRO A 471 -3.50 -2.56 15.69
CA PRO A 471 -2.24 -1.87 15.95
C PRO A 471 -1.18 -2.85 16.46
N VAL A 472 0.07 -2.58 16.13
CA VAL A 472 1.20 -3.40 16.60
C VAL A 472 1.29 -3.35 18.13
N PHE A 473 1.41 -4.50 18.78
CA PHE A 473 1.40 -4.74 20.24
C PHE A 473 0.07 -4.42 20.94
N ASP A 474 -0.99 -4.15 20.20
CA ASP A 474 -2.36 -3.96 20.70
C ASP A 474 -3.35 -4.55 19.69
N GLY A 475 -3.06 -5.77 19.23
CA GLY A 475 -3.82 -6.49 18.22
C GLY A 475 -5.08 -7.15 18.79
N ALA A 476 -5.83 -7.82 17.90
CA ALA A 476 -6.98 -8.64 18.31
C ALA A 476 -6.50 -9.96 18.93
N ASP A 477 -7.09 -10.32 20.06
CA ASP A 477 -6.84 -11.61 20.72
C ASP A 477 -7.51 -12.77 19.93
N ASP A 478 -7.11 -14.01 20.23
CA ASP A 478 -7.69 -15.21 19.62
C ASP A 478 -9.22 -15.28 19.82
N ASP A 479 -9.72 -14.86 20.98
CA ASP A 479 -11.16 -14.82 21.29
C ASP A 479 -11.90 -13.81 20.40
N ASP A 480 -11.31 -12.65 20.11
CA ASP A 480 -11.89 -11.63 19.22
C ASP A 480 -12.01 -12.15 17.78
N ILE A 481 -10.98 -12.87 17.32
CA ILE A 481 -10.95 -13.49 15.99
C ILE A 481 -11.99 -14.59 15.89
N GLN A 482 -12.06 -15.48 16.90
CA GLN A 482 -13.03 -16.58 16.95
C GLN A 482 -14.48 -16.05 17.01
N ASN A 483 -14.75 -15.02 17.80
CA ASN A 483 -16.05 -14.36 17.84
C ASN A 483 -16.43 -13.74 16.49
N SER A 484 -15.48 -13.13 15.80
CA SER A 484 -15.71 -12.55 14.48
C SER A 484 -16.04 -13.62 13.44
N LEU A 485 -15.31 -14.75 13.47
CA LEU A 485 -15.60 -15.90 12.62
C LEU A 485 -16.96 -16.53 12.95
N ALA A 486 -17.31 -16.66 14.24
CA ALA A 486 -18.61 -17.16 14.65
C ALA A 486 -19.76 -16.27 14.15
N ARG A 487 -19.61 -14.95 14.23
CA ARG A 487 -20.59 -14.00 13.65
C ARG A 487 -20.72 -14.18 12.15
N ALA A 488 -19.61 -14.30 11.43
CA ALA A 488 -19.62 -14.55 10.00
C ALA A 488 -20.33 -15.85 9.64
N TRP A 489 -20.09 -16.92 10.40
CA TRP A 489 -20.77 -18.20 10.24
C TRP A 489 -22.27 -18.11 10.50
N LEU A 490 -22.71 -17.40 11.57
CA LEU A 490 -24.15 -17.20 11.86
C LEU A 490 -24.86 -16.42 10.74
N VAL A 491 -24.22 -15.38 10.17
CA VAL A 491 -24.76 -14.63 9.04
C VAL A 491 -24.86 -15.51 7.79
N GLU A 492 -23.87 -16.36 7.55
CA GLU A 492 -23.89 -17.34 6.45
C GLU A 492 -25.01 -18.36 6.62
N ARG A 493 -25.19 -18.94 7.81
CA ARG A 493 -26.28 -19.90 8.12
C ARG A 493 -27.67 -19.26 7.99
N ALA A 494 -27.80 -17.98 8.29
CA ALA A 494 -29.02 -17.22 8.05
C ALA A 494 -29.30 -16.96 6.56
N ASN A 495 -28.41 -17.38 5.64
CA ASN A 495 -28.42 -17.00 4.22
C ASN A 495 -28.52 -15.46 4.03
N ALA A 496 -27.84 -14.72 4.88
CA ALA A 496 -27.84 -13.26 4.92
C ALA A 496 -26.54 -12.65 4.39
N LEU A 497 -25.62 -13.45 3.86
CA LEU A 497 -24.42 -12.92 3.17
C LEU A 497 -24.84 -12.16 1.92
N GLY A 498 -24.14 -11.08 1.63
CA GLY A 498 -24.31 -10.33 0.41
C GLY A 498 -23.83 -11.12 -0.82
N SER A 499 -24.24 -10.68 -2.00
CA SER A 499 -23.79 -11.28 -3.25
C SER A 499 -22.34 -10.90 -3.55
N THR A 500 -21.47 -11.86 -3.82
CA THR A 500 -20.08 -11.65 -4.24
C THR A 500 -19.96 -11.22 -5.71
N VAL A 501 -21.09 -11.08 -6.43
CA VAL A 501 -21.12 -10.79 -7.87
C VAL A 501 -20.78 -9.33 -8.19
N GLU A 502 -20.95 -8.40 -7.26
CA GLU A 502 -20.56 -7.01 -7.46
C GLU A 502 -19.06 -6.82 -7.19
N ARG A 503 -18.38 -6.12 -8.12
CA ARG A 503 -16.92 -5.89 -8.14
C ARG A 503 -16.43 -4.86 -7.11
N THR A 504 -17.04 -4.79 -5.94
CA THR A 504 -16.51 -4.04 -4.81
C THR A 504 -15.57 -4.96 -4.02
N PRO A 505 -14.60 -4.44 -3.27
CA PRO A 505 -13.70 -5.26 -2.46
C PRO A 505 -14.42 -6.20 -1.49
N PHE A 506 -15.66 -5.87 -1.12
CA PHE A 506 -16.47 -6.63 -0.15
C PHE A 506 -17.71 -7.30 -0.78
N GLY A 507 -18.02 -7.08 -2.05
CA GLY A 507 -19.33 -7.47 -2.61
C GLY A 507 -20.47 -6.57 -2.09
N THR A 508 -21.69 -7.09 -2.00
CA THR A 508 -22.84 -6.39 -1.39
C THR A 508 -22.85 -6.65 0.12
N GLU A 509 -23.27 -5.64 0.91
CA GLU A 509 -23.39 -5.77 2.36
C GLU A 509 -24.30 -6.93 2.76
N PRO A 510 -24.01 -7.60 3.92
CA PRO A 510 -24.89 -8.59 4.49
C PRO A 510 -26.26 -8.00 4.83
N ASP A 511 -27.31 -8.81 4.68
CA ASP A 511 -28.65 -8.46 5.15
C ASP A 511 -28.72 -8.63 6.69
N TRP A 512 -28.27 -7.58 7.37
CA TRP A 512 -28.24 -7.53 8.82
C TRP A 512 -29.62 -7.71 9.47
N ALA A 513 -30.69 -7.26 8.83
CA ALA A 513 -32.05 -7.41 9.33
C ALA A 513 -32.45 -8.89 9.37
N LYS A 514 -32.16 -9.60 8.28
CA LYS A 514 -32.42 -11.04 8.15
C LYS A 514 -31.56 -11.83 9.15
N ALA A 515 -30.28 -11.53 9.27
CA ALA A 515 -29.38 -12.19 10.22
C ALA A 515 -29.86 -12.02 11.66
N ARG A 516 -30.21 -10.79 12.06
CA ARG A 516 -30.71 -10.47 13.41
C ARG A 516 -32.04 -11.18 13.70
N THR A 517 -32.97 -11.20 12.75
CA THR A 517 -34.25 -11.92 12.90
C THR A 517 -34.01 -13.41 13.08
N TRP A 518 -33.15 -14.03 12.28
CA TRP A 518 -32.83 -15.45 12.34
C TRP A 518 -32.21 -15.87 13.68
N VAL A 519 -31.32 -15.01 14.26
CA VAL A 519 -30.72 -15.23 15.58
C VAL A 519 -31.75 -15.06 16.69
N ALA A 520 -32.65 -14.05 16.59
CA ALA A 520 -33.71 -13.82 17.56
C ALA A 520 -34.73 -14.99 17.64
N GLU A 521 -35.12 -15.54 16.47
CA GLU A 521 -36.03 -16.67 16.37
C GLU A 521 -35.52 -17.93 17.08
N ARG A 522 -34.18 -18.06 17.26
CA ARG A 522 -33.52 -19.14 18.01
C ARG A 522 -33.30 -18.82 19.50
N GLY A 523 -33.86 -17.71 19.99
CA GLY A 523 -33.84 -17.32 21.39
C GLY A 523 -32.53 -16.68 21.88
N PHE A 524 -31.61 -16.34 21.01
CA PHE A 524 -30.37 -15.65 21.38
C PHE A 524 -30.57 -14.13 21.50
N ASN A 525 -29.82 -13.51 22.40
CA ASN A 525 -29.78 -12.06 22.54
C ASN A 525 -28.98 -11.43 21.37
N VAL A 526 -29.70 -10.86 20.42
CA VAL A 526 -29.14 -10.28 19.18
C VAL A 526 -28.09 -9.20 19.45
N ASP A 527 -28.35 -8.35 20.44
CA ASP A 527 -27.44 -7.25 20.75
C ASP A 527 -26.13 -7.75 21.37
N HIS A 528 -26.16 -8.86 22.10
CA HIS A 528 -24.95 -9.49 22.63
C HIS A 528 -24.18 -10.26 21.54
N VAL A 529 -24.86 -10.98 20.66
CA VAL A 529 -24.22 -11.76 19.58
C VAL A 529 -23.51 -10.85 18.57
N PHE A 530 -24.12 -9.72 18.21
CA PHE A 530 -23.56 -8.78 17.26
C PHE A 530 -22.87 -7.55 17.90
N ALA A 531 -22.71 -7.54 19.24
CA ALA A 531 -21.96 -6.48 19.91
C ALA A 531 -20.47 -6.53 19.53
N THR A 532 -19.89 -5.37 19.30
CA THR A 532 -18.43 -5.20 19.21
C THR A 532 -17.86 -5.24 20.63
N GLY A 533 -16.86 -6.09 20.88
CA GLY A 533 -16.21 -6.21 22.17
C GLY A 533 -16.01 -7.65 22.62
N ARG A 534 -15.28 -7.82 23.71
CA ARG A 534 -14.93 -9.13 24.31
C ARG A 534 -16.15 -9.76 24.95
N ASN A 535 -16.87 -10.55 24.20
CA ASN A 535 -17.94 -11.40 24.71
C ASN A 535 -17.98 -12.69 23.87
N ASN A 536 -18.24 -13.82 24.51
CA ASN A 536 -18.30 -15.12 23.84
C ASN A 536 -19.69 -15.46 23.29
N ALA A 537 -20.62 -14.51 23.30
CA ALA A 537 -22.01 -14.75 22.91
C ALA A 537 -22.19 -15.25 21.47
N ALA A 538 -21.35 -14.79 20.54
CA ALA A 538 -21.38 -15.28 19.16
C ALA A 538 -20.88 -16.72 19.05
N MET A 539 -19.80 -17.08 19.77
CA MET A 539 -19.28 -18.44 19.82
C MET A 539 -20.29 -19.41 20.49
N ASP A 540 -20.90 -19.01 21.61
CA ASP A 540 -21.92 -19.79 22.29
C ASP A 540 -23.13 -20.03 21.40
N ALA A 541 -23.61 -18.99 20.70
CA ALA A 541 -24.71 -19.12 19.77
C ALA A 541 -24.34 -20.03 18.58
N CYS A 542 -23.14 -19.89 18.02
CA CYS A 542 -22.63 -20.75 16.95
C CYS A 542 -22.58 -22.22 17.40
N LEU A 543 -22.04 -22.50 18.59
CA LEU A 543 -21.95 -23.85 19.15
C LEU A 543 -23.35 -24.47 19.37
N MET A 544 -24.29 -23.70 19.90
CA MET A 544 -25.66 -24.20 20.14
C MET A 544 -26.38 -24.52 18.85
N VAL A 545 -26.31 -23.64 17.83
CA VAL A 545 -26.89 -23.89 16.50
C VAL A 545 -26.28 -25.13 15.85
N TRP A 546 -24.94 -25.27 15.94
CA TRP A 546 -24.25 -26.43 15.38
C TRP A 546 -24.68 -27.73 16.10
N LEU A 547 -24.85 -27.70 17.42
CA LEU A 547 -25.35 -28.87 18.21
C LEU A 547 -26.79 -29.22 17.83
N GLU A 548 -27.65 -28.24 17.60
CA GLU A 548 -29.03 -28.47 17.11
C GLU A 548 -29.01 -29.15 15.73
N ASP A 549 -28.24 -28.64 14.79
CA ASP A 549 -28.09 -29.23 13.44
C ASP A 549 -27.60 -30.70 13.53
N VAL A 550 -26.56 -30.96 14.36
CA VAL A 550 -26.05 -32.33 14.55
C VAL A 550 -27.07 -33.26 15.25
N ALA A 551 -27.86 -32.72 16.18
CA ALA A 551 -28.89 -33.52 16.89
C ALA A 551 -30.06 -33.90 15.95
N ASP A 552 -30.38 -33.04 14.99
CA ASP A 552 -31.41 -33.32 13.97
C ASP A 552 -30.97 -34.37 12.93
N ASP A 553 -29.65 -34.53 12.73
CA ASP A 553 -29.06 -35.52 11.80
C ASP A 553 -28.96 -36.94 12.44
N TYR A 554 -29.08 -37.10 13.77
CA TYR A 554 -29.02 -38.37 14.52
C TYR A 554 -30.35 -38.65 15.25
#